data_200a95bd5605f5a591ca1b02a25192fd
#
_entry.id   200a95bd5605f5a591ca1b02a25192fd
#
_cell.length_a   1.000
_cell.length_b   1.000
_cell.length_c   1.000
_cell.angle_alpha   90.00
_cell.angle_beta   90.00
_cell.angle_gamma   90.00
#
_symmetry.space_group_name_H-M   'P 1'
#
loop_
_entity.id
_entity.type
_entity.pdbx_description
1 polymer ?
#
loop_
_entity_poly.entity_id
_entity_poly.type
_entity_poly.pdbx_seq_one_letter_code
_entity_poly.pdbx_strand_id
1 'polypeptide(L)'
;MKLRMTYSLMDEIMAAKDKPLPEFKIRHQLSRMHQGLHALETADKPTMDDWQVVSDAINMIETLTLTNNGWWIDCDGDPVQITDSSGLLQDAVSAMAQAGRRHFEHGVIRLDAKGIVTIRAVLEDYAQLIEVLPARVMIHCHRKTEMKLHDIIKGKGKPHDVVVKKTRNK
;
A
#
# COMPACT_ATOMS: atom_id res chain seq x y z
N MET A 1 11.30 -7.76 -12.24
CA MET A 1 10.62 -7.88 -10.94
C MET A 1 9.51 -8.93 -11.07
N LYS A 2 9.62 -10.07 -10.41
CA LYS A 2 8.52 -11.05 -10.32
C LYS A 2 7.53 -10.50 -9.29
N LEU A 3 6.36 -10.08 -9.73
CA LEU A 3 5.22 -9.81 -8.84
C LEU A 3 4.96 -11.10 -8.05
N ARG A 4 5.21 -11.08 -6.76
CA ARG A 4 4.88 -12.21 -5.88
C ARG A 4 3.37 -12.21 -5.71
N MET A 5 2.69 -13.20 -6.28
CA MET A 5 1.29 -13.43 -5.96
C MET A 5 1.20 -13.70 -4.46
N THR A 6 0.68 -12.73 -3.73
CA THR A 6 0.51 -12.81 -2.26
C THR A 6 -0.63 -13.75 -1.89
N TYR A 7 -1.51 -14.07 -2.85
CA TYR A 7 -2.71 -14.86 -2.64
C TYR A 7 -2.69 -16.13 -3.51
N SER A 8 -3.00 -17.27 -2.87
CA SER A 8 -3.11 -18.57 -3.51
C SER A 8 -4.53 -18.84 -4.04
N LEU A 9 -4.71 -19.92 -4.80
CA LEU A 9 -6.04 -20.41 -5.22
C LEU A 9 -6.97 -20.65 -4.02
N MET A 10 -6.41 -21.07 -2.89
CA MET A 10 -7.17 -21.27 -1.64
C MET A 10 -7.73 -19.93 -1.12
N ASP A 11 -6.99 -18.84 -1.29
CA ASP A 11 -7.46 -17.51 -0.91
C ASP A 11 -8.61 -17.05 -1.80
N GLU A 12 -8.60 -17.44 -3.08
CA GLU A 12 -9.71 -17.16 -3.99
C GLU A 12 -10.98 -17.90 -3.60
N ILE A 13 -10.85 -19.17 -3.17
CA ILE A 13 -11.98 -19.96 -2.67
C ILE A 13 -12.51 -19.36 -1.37
N MET A 14 -11.63 -18.91 -0.48
CA MET A 14 -12.03 -18.25 0.77
C MET A 14 -12.62 -16.86 0.53
N ALA A 15 -12.21 -16.18 -0.52
CA ALA A 15 -12.74 -14.86 -0.93
C ALA A 15 -14.22 -14.93 -1.41
N ALA A 16 -14.73 -16.10 -1.74
CA ALA A 16 -16.15 -16.30 -2.00
C ALA A 16 -17.04 -16.15 -0.75
N LYS A 17 -16.44 -16.03 0.43
CA LYS A 17 -17.15 -15.82 1.70
C LYS A 17 -16.95 -14.38 2.15
N ASP A 18 -17.99 -13.78 2.71
CA ASP A 18 -17.95 -12.46 3.35
C ASP A 18 -17.27 -12.51 4.71
N LYS A 19 -16.05 -13.02 4.73
CA LYS A 19 -15.21 -13.17 5.91
C LYS A 19 -13.88 -12.48 5.69
N PRO A 20 -13.22 -11.99 6.76
CA PRO A 20 -11.89 -11.43 6.64
C PRO A 20 -10.88 -12.48 6.15
N LEU A 21 -9.69 -12.04 5.78
CA LEU A 21 -8.57 -12.93 5.53
C LEU A 21 -8.31 -13.81 6.76
N PRO A 22 -7.76 -15.04 6.59
CA PRO A 22 -7.35 -15.85 7.72
C PRO A 22 -6.42 -15.08 8.67
N GLU A 23 -6.65 -15.20 9.97
CA GLU A 23 -5.93 -14.45 11.00
C GLU A 23 -4.40 -14.55 10.87
N PHE A 24 -3.87 -15.73 10.54
CA PHE A 24 -2.43 -15.91 10.36
C PHE A 24 -1.88 -15.09 9.20
N LYS A 25 -2.68 -14.85 8.14
CA LYS A 25 -2.29 -14.01 7.00
C LYS A 25 -2.31 -12.54 7.36
N ILE A 26 -3.37 -12.09 8.06
CA ILE A 26 -3.44 -10.71 8.57
C ILE A 26 -2.22 -10.45 9.46
N ARG A 27 -1.99 -11.32 10.43
CA ARG A 27 -0.86 -11.20 11.36
C ARG A 27 0.49 -11.19 10.65
N HIS A 28 0.68 -12.05 9.65
CA HIS A 28 1.90 -12.08 8.85
C HIS A 28 2.10 -10.79 8.05
N GLN A 29 1.06 -10.29 7.38
CA GLN A 29 1.14 -9.05 6.60
C GLN A 29 1.44 -7.84 7.49
N LEU A 30 0.73 -7.70 8.61
CA LEU A 30 0.94 -6.60 9.55
C LEU A 30 2.32 -6.67 10.19
N SER A 31 2.80 -7.85 10.58
CA SER A 31 4.16 -8.01 11.12
C SER A 31 5.23 -7.55 10.14
N ARG A 32 5.14 -7.97 8.88
CA ARG A 32 6.09 -7.54 7.84
C ARG A 32 6.03 -6.04 7.59
N MET A 33 4.84 -5.48 7.54
CA MET A 33 4.62 -4.04 7.36
C MET A 33 5.26 -3.24 8.50
N HIS A 34 5.03 -3.64 9.76
CA HIS A 34 5.62 -2.97 10.91
C HIS A 34 7.14 -3.11 10.97
N GLN A 35 7.68 -4.28 10.58
CA GLN A 35 9.13 -4.48 10.49
C GLN A 35 9.74 -3.57 9.41
N GLY A 36 9.11 -3.47 8.23
CA GLY A 36 9.55 -2.59 7.16
C GLY A 36 9.53 -1.11 7.60
N LEU A 37 8.43 -0.66 8.23
CA LEU A 37 8.35 0.70 8.75
C LEU A 37 9.44 0.97 9.80
N HIS A 38 9.62 0.06 10.75
CA HIS A 38 10.66 0.19 11.77
C HIS A 38 12.06 0.29 11.16
N ALA A 39 12.35 -0.51 10.13
CA ALA A 39 13.62 -0.42 9.42
C ALA A 39 13.78 0.93 8.69
N LEU A 40 12.73 1.44 8.05
CA LEU A 40 12.75 2.77 7.39
C LEU A 40 12.96 3.92 8.39
N GLU A 41 12.54 3.74 9.62
CA GLU A 41 12.68 4.75 10.70
C GLU A 41 14.06 4.71 11.38
N THR A 42 14.61 3.53 11.60
CA THR A 42 15.72 3.32 12.55
C THR A 42 17.00 2.75 11.96
N ALA A 43 16.92 2.04 10.83
CA ALA A 43 18.09 1.42 10.25
C ALA A 43 18.98 2.45 9.54
N ASP A 44 20.31 2.29 9.69
CA ASP A 44 21.27 3.12 8.96
C ASP A 44 21.14 2.96 7.44
N LYS A 45 20.81 1.76 7.00
CA LYS A 45 20.63 1.40 5.58
C LYS A 45 19.40 0.51 5.41
N PRO A 46 18.18 1.08 5.37
CA PRO A 46 16.99 0.32 5.02
C PRO A 46 17.11 -0.32 3.64
N THR A 47 16.52 -1.49 3.48
CA THR A 47 16.55 -2.24 2.22
C THR A 47 15.39 -1.85 1.29
N MET A 48 15.51 -2.22 0.01
CA MET A 48 14.38 -2.08 -0.92
C MET A 48 13.20 -2.97 -0.53
N ASP A 49 13.43 -4.11 0.12
CA ASP A 49 12.36 -4.97 0.63
C ASP A 49 11.57 -4.27 1.74
N ASP A 50 12.23 -3.54 2.65
CA ASP A 50 11.58 -2.76 3.69
C ASP A 50 10.69 -1.65 3.08
N TRP A 51 11.25 -0.93 2.09
CA TRP A 51 10.52 0.09 1.36
C TRP A 51 9.32 -0.49 0.60
N GLN A 52 9.48 -1.64 -0.05
CA GLN A 52 8.44 -2.27 -0.86
C GLN A 52 7.25 -2.73 -0.01
N VAL A 53 7.52 -3.35 1.14
CA VAL A 53 6.45 -3.84 2.03
C VAL A 53 5.56 -2.70 2.53
N VAL A 54 6.15 -1.56 2.87
CA VAL A 54 5.41 -0.36 3.27
C VAL A 54 4.66 0.25 2.08
N SER A 55 5.32 0.34 0.92
CA SER A 55 4.69 0.82 -0.32
C SER A 55 3.48 -0.01 -0.72
N ASP A 56 3.55 -1.34 -0.59
CA ASP A 56 2.46 -2.24 -0.95
C ASP A 56 1.21 -1.96 -0.10
N ALA A 57 1.37 -1.73 1.20
CA ALA A 57 0.26 -1.38 2.08
C ALA A 57 -0.37 -0.02 1.70
N ILE A 58 0.45 1.00 1.44
CA ILE A 58 -0.02 2.33 1.01
C ILE A 58 -0.74 2.25 -0.35
N ASN A 59 -0.20 1.51 -1.31
CA ASN A 59 -0.81 1.30 -2.61
C ASN A 59 -2.16 0.57 -2.50
N MET A 60 -2.30 -0.34 -1.53
CA MET A 60 -3.57 -1.01 -1.23
C MET A 60 -4.63 -0.03 -0.75
N ILE A 61 -4.29 0.86 0.19
CA ILE A 61 -5.23 1.89 0.66
C ILE A 61 -5.60 2.84 -0.48
N GLU A 62 -4.65 3.26 -1.29
CA GLU A 62 -4.93 4.09 -2.47
C GLU A 62 -5.93 3.39 -3.40
N THR A 63 -5.74 2.10 -3.67
CA THR A 63 -6.65 1.33 -4.51
C THR A 63 -8.03 1.19 -3.88
N LEU A 64 -8.12 0.96 -2.56
CA LEU A 64 -9.39 0.92 -1.82
C LEU A 64 -10.11 2.26 -1.88
N THR A 65 -9.40 3.37 -1.75
CA THR A 65 -9.96 4.73 -1.81
C THR A 65 -10.49 5.07 -3.21
N LEU A 66 -9.76 4.69 -4.25
CA LEU A 66 -10.10 5.04 -5.64
C LEU A 66 -11.11 4.08 -6.30
N THR A 67 -11.24 2.85 -5.80
CA THR A 67 -12.19 1.87 -6.34
C THR A 67 -13.55 2.09 -5.72
N ASN A 68 -14.61 2.04 -6.52
CA ASN A 68 -16.01 2.25 -6.10
C ASN A 68 -16.23 3.57 -5.31
N ASN A 69 -15.44 4.61 -5.59
CA ASN A 69 -15.45 5.87 -4.83
C ASN A 69 -15.20 5.66 -3.33
N GLY A 70 -14.43 4.62 -2.96
CA GLY A 70 -14.11 4.26 -1.59
C GLY A 70 -15.24 3.55 -0.83
N TRP A 71 -16.35 3.21 -1.46
CA TRP A 71 -17.46 2.52 -0.80
C TRP A 71 -17.28 1.00 -0.84
N TRP A 72 -17.39 0.39 0.33
CA TRP A 72 -17.27 -1.05 0.54
C TRP A 72 -18.31 -1.54 1.54
N ILE A 73 -18.53 -2.84 1.58
CA ILE A 73 -19.30 -3.53 2.62
C ILE A 73 -18.33 -4.34 3.45
N ASP A 74 -18.34 -4.16 4.75
CA ASP A 74 -17.51 -4.92 5.68
C ASP A 74 -18.02 -6.35 5.91
N CYS A 75 -17.36 -7.08 6.81
CA CYS A 75 -17.71 -8.47 7.10
C CYS A 75 -19.04 -8.61 7.88
N ASP A 76 -19.50 -7.56 8.51
CA ASP A 76 -20.76 -7.51 9.26
C ASP A 76 -21.93 -7.07 8.37
N GLY A 77 -21.67 -6.65 7.16
CA GLY A 77 -22.66 -6.18 6.18
C GLY A 77 -22.88 -4.67 6.23
N ASP A 78 -22.08 -3.95 6.99
CA ASP A 78 -22.21 -2.50 7.14
C ASP A 78 -21.42 -1.74 6.05
N PRO A 79 -21.94 -0.59 5.57
CA PRO A 79 -21.25 0.23 4.60
C PRO A 79 -20.07 0.97 5.25
N VAL A 80 -18.89 0.83 4.64
CA VAL A 80 -17.67 1.53 5.01
C VAL A 80 -17.23 2.43 3.87
N GLN A 81 -16.93 3.70 4.17
CA GLN A 81 -16.34 4.63 3.21
C GLN A 81 -14.91 4.97 3.56
N ILE A 82 -14.00 4.70 2.63
CA ILE A 82 -12.57 4.98 2.74
C ILE A 82 -12.29 6.23 1.90
N THR A 83 -11.89 7.31 2.55
CA THR A 83 -11.60 8.59 1.90
C THR A 83 -10.28 9.17 2.39
N ASP A 84 -9.63 9.94 1.54
CA ASP A 84 -8.44 10.73 1.91
C ASP A 84 -8.80 12.20 2.14
N SER A 85 -9.80 12.45 2.99
CA SER A 85 -10.29 13.81 3.27
C SER A 85 -9.24 14.71 3.93
N SER A 86 -8.27 14.11 4.62
CA SER A 86 -7.16 14.82 5.28
C SER A 86 -5.94 15.06 4.38
N GLY A 87 -5.87 14.39 3.22
CA GLY A 87 -4.70 14.38 2.35
C GLY A 87 -3.52 13.55 2.87
N LEU A 88 -3.70 12.82 3.97
CA LEU A 88 -2.62 12.01 4.57
C LEU A 88 -2.14 10.89 3.66
N LEU A 89 -3.05 10.23 2.95
CA LEU A 89 -2.69 9.18 2.01
C LEU A 89 -1.84 9.74 0.87
N GLN A 90 -2.22 10.90 0.32
CA GLN A 90 -1.48 11.57 -0.73
C GLN A 90 -0.09 12.00 -0.26
N ASP A 91 0.04 12.50 0.95
CA ASP A 91 1.32 12.84 1.59
C ASP A 91 2.18 11.59 1.79
N ALA A 92 1.60 10.46 2.22
CA ALA A 92 2.30 9.19 2.40
C ALA A 92 2.84 8.64 1.06
N VAL A 93 2.01 8.64 0.01
CA VAL A 93 2.42 8.26 -1.36
C VAL A 93 3.61 9.12 -1.83
N SER A 94 3.52 10.43 -1.61
CA SER A 94 4.59 11.37 -1.97
C SER A 94 5.88 11.11 -1.20
N ALA A 95 5.81 10.84 0.10
CA ALA A 95 6.97 10.53 0.94
C ALA A 95 7.68 9.24 0.50
N MET A 96 6.91 8.18 0.21
CA MET A 96 7.46 6.92 -0.28
C MET A 96 8.10 7.08 -1.67
N ALA A 97 7.49 7.83 -2.56
CA ALA A 97 8.05 8.12 -3.87
C ALA A 97 9.36 8.92 -3.79
N GLN A 98 9.45 9.88 -2.86
CA GLN A 98 10.69 10.64 -2.62
C GLN A 98 11.80 9.76 -2.06
N ALA A 99 11.49 8.85 -1.12
CA ALA A 99 12.45 7.90 -0.58
C ALA A 99 12.99 6.96 -1.67
N GLY A 100 12.11 6.45 -2.53
CA GLY A 100 12.49 5.64 -3.69
C GLY A 100 13.40 6.40 -4.68
N ARG A 101 13.10 7.67 -4.99
CA ARG A 101 13.97 8.52 -5.84
C ARG A 101 15.35 8.73 -5.23
N ARG A 102 15.43 9.02 -3.93
CA ARG A 102 16.73 9.15 -3.23
C ARG A 102 17.56 7.88 -3.34
N HIS A 103 16.91 6.71 -3.32
CA HIS A 103 17.61 5.45 -3.53
C HIS A 103 18.23 5.35 -4.93
N PHE A 104 17.47 5.68 -5.98
CA PHE A 104 17.98 5.64 -7.35
C PHE A 104 19.07 6.67 -7.63
N GLU A 105 18.98 7.85 -7.03
CA GLU A 105 19.92 8.95 -7.24
C GLU A 105 21.19 8.85 -6.37
N HIS A 106 21.02 8.37 -5.13
CA HIS A 106 22.07 8.44 -4.11
C HIS A 106 22.35 7.09 -3.41
N GLY A 107 21.62 6.02 -3.77
CA GLY A 107 21.78 4.69 -3.17
C GLY A 107 21.25 4.59 -1.73
N VAL A 108 20.47 5.57 -1.26
CA VAL A 108 20.00 5.63 0.12
C VAL A 108 18.49 5.81 0.18
N ILE A 109 17.81 4.90 0.88
CA ILE A 109 16.39 5.03 1.21
C ILE A 109 16.29 5.82 2.53
N ARG A 110 15.68 6.99 2.50
CA ARG A 110 15.43 7.78 3.72
C ARG A 110 14.11 8.51 3.63
N LEU A 111 13.37 8.48 4.73
CA LEU A 111 12.19 9.30 4.97
C LEU A 111 12.59 10.51 5.80
N ASP A 112 11.88 11.61 5.63
CA ASP A 112 11.93 12.73 6.57
C ASP A 112 10.96 12.50 7.74
N ALA A 113 11.09 13.31 8.79
CA ALA A 113 10.27 13.17 10.00
C ALA A 113 8.76 13.31 9.70
N LYS A 114 8.37 14.20 8.80
CA LYS A 114 6.98 14.38 8.39
C LYS A 114 6.48 13.14 7.66
N GLY A 115 7.26 12.60 6.73
CA GLY A 115 6.93 11.39 5.98
C GLY A 115 6.73 10.18 6.90
N ILE A 116 7.59 10.00 7.90
CA ILE A 116 7.45 8.92 8.89
C ILE A 116 6.11 9.01 9.62
N VAL A 117 5.76 10.19 10.15
CA VAL A 117 4.51 10.40 10.90
C VAL A 117 3.29 10.12 10.01
N THR A 118 3.31 10.63 8.78
CA THR A 118 2.21 10.46 7.83
C THR A 118 2.05 9.00 7.41
N ILE A 119 3.15 8.31 7.09
CA ILE A 119 3.13 6.89 6.73
C ILE A 119 2.61 6.04 7.87
N ARG A 120 3.06 6.31 9.11
CA ARG A 120 2.57 5.58 10.29
C ARG A 120 1.06 5.69 10.43
N ALA A 121 0.49 6.88 10.33
CA ALA A 121 -0.95 7.09 10.41
C ALA A 121 -1.72 6.31 9.34
N VAL A 122 -1.25 6.34 8.08
CA VAL A 122 -1.87 5.58 6.98
C VAL A 122 -1.76 4.07 7.19
N LEU A 123 -0.66 3.57 7.73
CA LEU A 123 -0.50 2.14 8.02
C LEU A 123 -1.36 1.67 9.21
N GLU A 124 -1.67 2.55 10.17
CA GLU A 124 -2.65 2.27 11.23
C GLU A 124 -4.05 2.10 10.64
N ASP A 125 -4.45 2.95 9.69
CA ASP A 125 -5.71 2.80 8.96
C ASP A 125 -5.74 1.47 8.18
N TYR A 126 -4.64 1.12 7.50
CA TYR A 126 -4.54 -0.15 6.79
C TYR A 126 -4.72 -1.36 7.73
N ALA A 127 -4.09 -1.31 8.92
CA ALA A 127 -4.21 -2.38 9.90
C ALA A 127 -5.66 -2.60 10.35
N GLN A 128 -6.44 -1.53 10.50
CA GLN A 128 -7.87 -1.63 10.83
C GLN A 128 -8.68 -2.18 9.64
N LEU A 129 -8.42 -1.70 8.43
CA LEU A 129 -9.15 -2.10 7.24
C LEU A 129 -8.98 -3.58 6.89
N ILE A 130 -7.78 -4.13 7.04
CA ILE A 130 -7.51 -5.55 6.73
C ILE A 130 -8.25 -6.51 7.67
N GLU A 131 -8.59 -6.05 8.87
CA GLU A 131 -9.33 -6.85 9.86
C GLU A 131 -10.85 -6.86 9.63
N VAL A 132 -11.40 -5.77 9.07
CA VAL A 132 -12.85 -5.60 8.92
C VAL A 132 -13.35 -5.86 7.49
N LEU A 133 -12.52 -5.69 6.49
CA LEU A 133 -12.92 -5.90 5.10
C LEU A 133 -12.90 -7.37 4.71
N PRO A 134 -13.89 -7.84 3.92
CA PRO A 134 -13.92 -9.20 3.41
C PRO A 134 -12.67 -9.54 2.58
N ALA A 135 -12.22 -10.78 2.69
CA ALA A 135 -11.07 -11.29 1.93
C ALA A 135 -11.19 -11.03 0.42
N ARG A 136 -12.41 -11.16 -0.15
CA ARG A 136 -12.68 -10.85 -1.57
C ARG A 136 -12.34 -9.41 -1.94
N VAL A 137 -12.62 -8.44 -1.05
CA VAL A 137 -12.29 -7.03 -1.28
C VAL A 137 -10.79 -6.83 -1.28
N MET A 138 -10.11 -7.38 -0.28
CA MET A 138 -8.66 -7.29 -0.15
C MET A 138 -7.94 -7.92 -1.36
N ILE A 139 -8.37 -9.12 -1.79
CA ILE A 139 -7.80 -9.82 -2.94
C ILE A 139 -8.08 -9.07 -4.24
N HIS A 140 -9.30 -8.57 -4.42
CA HIS A 140 -9.66 -7.78 -5.60
C HIS A 140 -8.80 -6.52 -5.72
N CYS A 141 -8.67 -5.75 -4.65
CA CYS A 141 -7.86 -4.54 -4.64
C CYS A 141 -6.37 -4.84 -4.79
N HIS A 142 -5.86 -5.91 -4.18
CA HIS A 142 -4.48 -6.33 -4.38
C HIS A 142 -4.18 -6.63 -5.86
N ARG A 143 -5.01 -7.42 -6.53
CA ARG A 143 -4.87 -7.71 -7.96
C ARG A 143 -4.93 -6.45 -8.80
N LYS A 144 -5.85 -5.54 -8.48
CA LYS A 144 -5.97 -4.25 -9.19
C LYS A 144 -4.72 -3.39 -9.01
N THR A 145 -4.15 -3.38 -7.82
CA THR A 145 -2.88 -2.70 -7.51
C THR A 145 -1.72 -3.32 -8.32
N GLU A 146 -1.61 -4.64 -8.33
CA GLU A 146 -0.58 -5.33 -9.13
C GLU A 146 -0.70 -5.05 -10.63
N MET A 147 -1.91 -5.07 -11.17
CA MET A 147 -2.16 -4.72 -12.57
C MET A 147 -1.74 -3.29 -12.88
N LYS A 148 -2.10 -2.33 -12.03
CA LYS A 148 -1.71 -0.92 -12.17
C LYS A 148 -0.18 -0.76 -12.16
N LEU A 149 0.50 -1.39 -11.21
CA LEU A 149 1.97 -1.35 -11.14
C LEU A 149 2.63 -1.98 -12.36
N HIS A 150 2.11 -3.10 -12.83
CA HIS A 150 2.59 -3.77 -14.03
C HIS A 150 2.42 -2.90 -15.29
N ASP A 151 1.29 -2.22 -15.43
CA ASP A 151 1.05 -1.31 -16.57
C ASP A 151 1.98 -0.09 -16.53
N ILE A 152 2.26 0.45 -15.34
CA ILE A 152 3.24 1.52 -15.16
C ILE A 152 4.64 1.06 -15.59
N ILE A 153 5.07 -0.13 -15.13
CA ILE A 153 6.38 -0.70 -15.49
C ILE A 153 6.50 -0.92 -16.99
N LYS A 154 5.42 -1.33 -17.65
CA LYS A 154 5.39 -1.53 -19.12
C LYS A 154 5.21 -0.23 -19.91
N GLY A 155 5.12 0.91 -19.27
CA GLY A 155 4.90 2.20 -19.92
C GLY A 155 3.49 2.38 -20.50
N LYS A 156 2.54 1.51 -20.14
CA LYS A 156 1.14 1.58 -20.57
C LYS A 156 0.26 2.42 -19.66
N GLY A 157 0.68 2.61 -18.41
CA GLY A 157 -0.01 3.43 -17.40
C GLY A 157 0.75 4.71 -17.12
N LYS A 158 0.05 5.77 -16.79
CA LYS A 158 0.68 6.96 -16.21
C LYS A 158 0.82 6.74 -14.71
N PRO A 159 2.02 6.90 -14.13
CA PRO A 159 2.13 7.04 -12.67
C PRO A 159 1.18 8.16 -12.26
N HIS A 160 0.52 8.02 -11.11
CA HIS A 160 -0.29 9.12 -10.56
C HIS A 160 0.56 10.40 -10.62
N ASP A 161 0.01 11.50 -11.12
CA ASP A 161 0.74 12.74 -11.42
C ASP A 161 1.53 13.32 -10.23
N VAL A 162 1.22 12.85 -9.02
CA VAL A 162 1.91 13.24 -7.79
C VAL A 162 3.32 12.64 -7.68
N VAL A 163 3.57 11.50 -8.30
CA VAL A 163 4.82 10.75 -8.13
C VAL A 163 5.90 11.17 -9.13
N VAL A 164 5.55 11.79 -10.25
CA VAL A 164 6.49 12.05 -11.33
C VAL A 164 6.30 13.44 -11.97
N LYS A 165 6.00 14.45 -11.20
CA LYS A 165 6.40 15.79 -11.68
C LYS A 165 7.92 15.89 -11.56
N LYS A 166 8.63 15.40 -12.58
CA LYS A 166 9.97 15.91 -12.89
C LYS A 166 9.82 17.42 -12.95
N THR A 167 10.23 18.12 -11.93
CA THR A 167 10.58 19.52 -12.04
C THR A 167 11.71 19.58 -13.04
N ARG A 168 11.38 19.78 -14.32
CA ARG A 168 12.33 20.30 -15.29
C ARG A 168 12.59 21.75 -14.84
N ASN A 169 13.56 21.91 -13.97
CA ASN A 169 14.21 23.20 -13.84
C ASN A 169 15.02 23.41 -15.14
N LYS A 170 14.60 24.43 -15.88
CA LYS A 170 15.41 25.03 -16.89
C LYS A 170 16.55 25.81 -16.23
#